data_9d21903177b9c3d9fe78fb747a19cfda
#
_entry.id   9d21903177b9c3d9fe78fb747a19cfda
#
_cell.length_a   1.000
_cell.length_b   1.000
_cell.length_c   1.000
_cell.angle_alpha   90.00
_cell.angle_beta   90.00
_cell.angle_gamma   90.00
#
_symmetry.space_group_name_H-M   'P 1'
#
loop_
_entity.id
_entity.type
_entity.pdbx_description
1 polymer ?
#
loop_
_entity_poly.entity_id
_entity_poly.type
_entity_poly.pdbx_seq_one_letter_code
_entity_poly.pdbx_strand_id
1 'polypeptide(L)'
;MYKLIGILFITLISHEASFAVNISCTPNQVQVIDADTIKVCDKKIRLNGISAAERGHSSYVYCKELVRAIIKKSTSVNCKLTGEKTYDRFVGICHINIGNSSKNLQEIIVENHCARDCEQYSNGKYKIYETIESKKLPLPNYCKKKN
;
A
#
# COMPACT_ATOMS: atom_id res chain seq x y z
N MET A 1 -16.77 31.95 -56.34
CA MET A 1 -15.59 31.68 -55.50
C MET A 1 -16.03 31.64 -54.02
N TYR A 2 -16.26 30.46 -53.48
CA TYR A 2 -16.59 30.30 -52.08
C TYR A 2 -15.32 29.93 -51.28
N LYS A 3 -14.90 30.83 -50.34
CA LYS A 3 -13.79 30.56 -49.43
C LYS A 3 -14.32 29.69 -48.28
N LEU A 4 -13.87 28.43 -48.25
CA LEU A 4 -14.06 27.55 -47.07
C LEU A 4 -13.15 28.04 -45.92
N ILE A 5 -13.74 28.58 -44.91
CA ILE A 5 -13.03 28.87 -43.63
C ILE A 5 -13.05 27.58 -42.80
N GLY A 6 -11.91 26.90 -42.77
CA GLY A 6 -11.70 25.74 -41.89
C GLY A 6 -11.61 26.20 -40.43
N ILE A 7 -12.58 25.82 -39.62
CA ILE A 7 -12.55 26.04 -38.16
C ILE A 7 -11.71 24.92 -37.57
N LEU A 8 -10.51 25.28 -37.08
CA LEU A 8 -9.65 24.36 -36.34
C LEU A 8 -10.17 24.21 -34.90
N PHE A 9 -10.80 23.10 -34.61
CA PHE A 9 -11.17 22.75 -33.22
C PHE A 9 -9.92 22.30 -32.46
N ILE A 10 -9.37 23.16 -31.61
CA ILE A 10 -8.32 22.78 -30.64
C ILE A 10 -9.02 22.18 -29.45
N THR A 11 -9.00 20.84 -29.34
CA THR A 11 -9.43 20.14 -28.13
C THR A 11 -8.37 20.33 -27.05
N LEU A 12 -8.64 21.17 -26.06
CA LEU A 12 -7.87 21.23 -24.83
C LEU A 12 -8.07 19.92 -24.05
N ILE A 13 -7.07 19.05 -24.09
CA ILE A 13 -7.00 17.88 -23.21
C ILE A 13 -6.54 18.41 -21.83
N SER A 14 -7.49 18.62 -20.93
CA SER A 14 -7.18 18.91 -19.53
C SER A 14 -6.59 17.65 -18.90
N HIS A 15 -5.27 17.63 -18.69
CA HIS A 15 -4.61 16.66 -17.84
C HIS A 15 -5.00 16.99 -16.39
N GLU A 16 -5.92 16.23 -15.83
CA GLU A 16 -6.16 16.26 -14.38
C GLU A 16 -4.91 15.71 -13.69
N ALA A 17 -4.14 16.59 -13.06
CA ALA A 17 -3.03 16.19 -12.21
C ALA A 17 -3.62 15.45 -10.98
N SER A 18 -3.49 14.14 -10.94
CA SER A 18 -3.84 13.33 -9.77
C SER A 18 -2.89 13.70 -8.62
N PHE A 19 -3.36 14.56 -7.71
CA PHE A 19 -2.60 14.89 -6.51
C PHE A 19 -2.57 13.68 -5.59
N ALA A 20 -1.37 13.17 -5.31
CA ALA A 20 -1.18 12.15 -4.31
C ALA A 20 -1.58 12.70 -2.93
N VAL A 21 -2.63 12.14 -2.34
CA VAL A 21 -3.12 12.56 -1.02
C VAL A 21 -2.25 11.92 0.04
N ASN A 22 -1.68 12.74 0.94
CA ASN A 22 -0.93 12.29 2.10
C ASN A 22 -1.84 12.32 3.34
N ILE A 23 -1.79 11.24 4.14
CA ILE A 23 -2.51 11.11 5.40
C ILE A 23 -1.47 10.89 6.49
N SER A 24 -1.55 11.66 7.58
CA SER A 24 -0.67 11.54 8.75
C SER A 24 -1.49 11.47 10.02
N CYS A 25 -1.27 10.43 10.83
CA CYS A 25 -1.99 10.22 12.08
C CYS A 25 -1.08 9.69 13.18
N THR A 26 -1.48 9.95 14.42
CA THR A 26 -0.83 9.32 15.58
C THR A 26 -1.20 7.82 15.66
N PRO A 27 -0.38 6.98 16.32
CA PRO A 27 -0.65 5.56 16.45
C PRO A 27 -2.02 5.22 17.05
N ASN A 28 -2.52 6.05 17.96
CA ASN A 28 -3.82 5.87 18.59
C ASN A 28 -5.00 6.04 17.63
N GLN A 29 -4.77 6.65 16.47
CA GLN A 29 -5.75 6.85 15.40
C GLN A 29 -5.61 5.79 14.30
N VAL A 30 -4.80 4.75 14.54
CA VAL A 30 -4.56 3.68 13.58
C VAL A 30 -5.11 2.37 14.11
N GLN A 31 -5.92 1.69 13.30
CA GLN A 31 -6.44 0.36 13.57
C GLN A 31 -5.88 -0.63 12.55
N VAL A 32 -5.29 -1.72 13.02
CA VAL A 32 -4.85 -2.82 12.15
C VAL A 32 -6.04 -3.75 11.89
N ILE A 33 -6.44 -3.84 10.64
CA ILE A 33 -7.52 -4.74 10.17
C ILE A 33 -6.92 -6.11 9.86
N ASP A 34 -5.92 -6.13 8.98
CA ASP A 34 -5.10 -7.29 8.62
C ASP A 34 -3.64 -6.81 8.49
N ALA A 35 -2.68 -7.72 8.34
CA ALA A 35 -1.28 -7.34 8.26
C ALA A 35 -0.93 -6.49 7.01
N ASP A 36 -1.79 -6.48 5.98
CA ASP A 36 -1.66 -5.66 4.79
C ASP A 36 -2.80 -4.63 4.60
N THR A 37 -3.64 -4.48 5.62
CA THR A 37 -4.77 -3.53 5.60
C THR A 37 -4.89 -2.82 6.94
N ILE A 38 -4.74 -1.51 6.95
CA ILE A 38 -4.86 -0.68 8.15
C ILE A 38 -5.88 0.44 7.93
N LYS A 39 -6.48 0.92 9.02
CA LYS A 39 -7.28 2.15 9.00
C LYS A 39 -6.46 3.25 9.66
N VAL A 40 -6.12 4.28 8.90
CA VAL A 40 -5.33 5.44 9.35
C VAL A 40 -6.24 6.65 9.40
N CYS A 41 -6.43 7.23 10.58
CA CYS A 41 -7.50 8.17 10.89
C CYS A 41 -8.87 7.53 10.52
N ASP A 42 -9.54 8.04 9.51
CA ASP A 42 -10.83 7.56 9.02
C ASP A 42 -10.74 6.73 7.72
N LYS A 43 -9.55 6.61 7.11
CA LYS A 43 -9.33 5.97 5.82
C LYS A 43 -8.84 4.53 5.97
N LYS A 44 -9.57 3.59 5.36
CA LYS A 44 -9.11 2.21 5.18
C LYS A 44 -8.07 2.16 4.06
N ILE A 45 -6.88 1.65 4.34
CA ILE A 45 -5.75 1.63 3.40
C ILE A 45 -5.29 0.19 3.20
N ARG A 46 -5.30 -0.27 1.96
CA ARG A 46 -4.62 -1.48 1.51
C ARG A 46 -3.16 -1.12 1.22
N LEU A 47 -2.25 -1.71 1.96
CA LEU A 47 -0.82 -1.49 1.77
C LEU A 47 -0.39 -2.00 0.40
N ASN A 48 0.09 -1.08 -0.44
CA ASN A 48 0.41 -1.38 -1.84
C ASN A 48 1.59 -2.31 -1.97
N GLY A 49 1.51 -3.26 -2.90
CA GLY A 49 2.64 -4.07 -3.33
C GLY A 49 3.01 -5.23 -2.41
N ILE A 50 2.25 -5.50 -1.35
CA ILE A 50 2.45 -6.68 -0.49
C ILE A 50 1.17 -7.51 -0.35
N SER A 51 1.33 -8.79 0.00
CA SER A 51 0.24 -9.71 0.30
C SER A 51 0.56 -10.47 1.58
N ALA A 52 -0.24 -10.26 2.62
CA ALA A 52 -0.15 -10.98 3.88
C ALA A 52 -1.00 -12.26 3.87
N ALA A 53 -0.81 -13.09 4.89
CA ALA A 53 -1.61 -14.28 5.08
C ALA A 53 -3.07 -13.92 5.41
N GLU A 54 -3.99 -14.59 4.74
CA GLU A 54 -5.44 -14.44 4.93
C GLU A 54 -5.92 -15.14 6.21
N ARG A 55 -7.13 -14.81 6.64
CA ARG A 55 -7.80 -15.46 7.77
C ARG A 55 -7.82 -16.98 7.59
N GLY A 56 -7.53 -17.70 8.67
CA GLY A 56 -7.40 -19.16 8.67
C GLY A 56 -5.98 -19.67 8.45
N HIS A 57 -5.06 -18.83 8.01
CA HIS A 57 -3.64 -19.19 7.98
C HIS A 57 -3.02 -19.11 9.37
N SER A 58 -2.13 -20.04 9.73
CA SER A 58 -1.50 -20.13 11.06
C SER A 58 -0.78 -18.85 11.51
N SER A 59 -0.18 -18.09 10.58
CA SER A 59 0.51 -16.84 10.87
C SER A 59 -0.39 -15.60 10.92
N TYR A 60 -1.68 -15.71 10.57
CA TYR A 60 -2.57 -14.55 10.45
C TYR A 60 -2.63 -13.70 11.72
N VAL A 61 -2.94 -14.33 12.86
CA VAL A 61 -3.08 -13.62 14.14
C VAL A 61 -1.74 -13.02 14.56
N TYR A 62 -0.67 -13.80 14.50
CA TYR A 62 0.68 -13.33 14.83
C TYR A 62 1.07 -12.09 14.02
N CYS A 63 0.89 -12.12 12.73
CA CYS A 63 1.27 -11.02 11.84
C CYS A 63 0.43 -9.76 12.06
N LYS A 64 -0.86 -9.91 12.32
CA LYS A 64 -1.72 -8.79 12.69
C LYS A 64 -1.27 -8.13 14.00
N GLU A 65 -0.94 -8.90 15.03
CA GLU A 65 -0.45 -8.39 16.31
C GLU A 65 0.95 -7.77 16.18
N LEU A 66 1.82 -8.34 15.34
CA LEU A 66 3.13 -7.76 15.05
C LEU A 66 3.00 -6.35 14.45
N VAL A 67 2.16 -6.20 13.41
CA VAL A 67 1.92 -4.89 12.78
C VAL A 67 1.35 -3.90 13.80
N ARG A 68 0.43 -4.35 14.66
CA ARG A 68 -0.12 -3.52 15.75
C ARG A 68 0.96 -3.05 16.72
N ALA A 69 1.86 -3.95 17.13
CA ALA A 69 2.96 -3.64 18.04
C ALA A 69 3.96 -2.65 17.41
N ILE A 70 4.26 -2.82 16.11
CA ILE A 70 5.14 -1.92 15.35
C ILE A 70 4.54 -0.50 15.31
N ILE A 71 3.27 -0.38 14.94
CA ILE A 71 2.57 0.90 14.87
C ILE A 71 2.53 1.56 16.25
N LYS A 72 2.22 0.81 17.31
CA LYS A 72 2.15 1.33 18.69
C LYS A 72 3.49 1.93 19.18
N LYS A 73 4.62 1.43 18.68
CA LYS A 73 5.96 1.95 19.00
C LYS A 73 6.35 3.19 18.18
N SER A 74 5.59 3.53 17.16
CA SER A 74 5.88 4.69 16.31
C SER A 74 5.33 5.99 16.95
N THR A 75 5.81 7.12 16.47
CA THR A 75 5.29 8.45 16.83
C THR A 75 4.23 8.94 15.85
N SER A 76 4.28 8.47 14.62
CA SER A 76 3.28 8.77 13.59
C SER A 76 3.25 7.70 12.50
N VAL A 77 2.12 7.61 11.80
CA VAL A 77 1.92 6.80 10.59
C VAL A 77 1.56 7.75 9.46
N ASN A 78 2.36 7.72 8.39
CA ASN A 78 2.23 8.61 7.25
C ASN A 78 2.00 7.78 5.99
N CYS A 79 0.87 7.94 5.32
CA CYS A 79 0.53 7.18 4.12
C CYS A 79 0.36 8.10 2.93
N LYS A 80 1.04 7.78 1.84
CA LYS A 80 0.86 8.37 0.53
C LYS A 80 -0.08 7.48 -0.27
N LEU A 81 -1.26 8.01 -0.62
CA LEU A 81 -2.24 7.29 -1.43
C LEU A 81 -1.83 7.32 -2.91
N THR A 82 -2.03 6.20 -3.61
CA THR A 82 -1.71 6.09 -5.04
C THR A 82 -2.75 6.73 -5.96
N GLY A 83 -3.93 7.06 -5.42
CA GLY A 83 -5.10 7.48 -6.19
C GLY A 83 -6.01 6.30 -6.57
N GLU A 84 -5.54 5.07 -6.43
CA GLU A 84 -6.32 3.87 -6.71
C GLU A 84 -7.17 3.44 -5.50
N LYS A 85 -8.22 2.68 -5.78
CA LYS A 85 -9.06 2.01 -4.78
C LYS A 85 -9.22 0.53 -5.11
N THR A 86 -9.35 -0.27 -4.07
CA THR A 86 -9.71 -1.68 -4.16
C THR A 86 -10.83 -1.97 -3.17
N TYR A 87 -12.03 -2.25 -3.69
CA TYR A 87 -13.28 -2.26 -2.90
C TYR A 87 -13.48 -0.92 -2.18
N ASP A 88 -13.71 -0.93 -0.87
CA ASP A 88 -13.88 0.24 0.00
C ASP A 88 -12.57 0.79 0.59
N ARG A 89 -11.41 0.32 0.09
CA ARG A 89 -10.07 0.69 0.58
C ARG A 89 -9.34 1.58 -0.41
N PHE A 90 -8.64 2.58 0.10
CA PHE A 90 -7.62 3.29 -0.66
C PHE A 90 -6.36 2.42 -0.78
N VAL A 91 -5.61 2.57 -1.85
CA VAL A 91 -4.30 1.93 -2.01
C VAL A 91 -3.23 2.94 -1.61
N GLY A 92 -2.24 2.52 -0.81
CA GLY A 92 -1.23 3.44 -0.31
C GLY A 92 0.07 2.79 0.12
N ILE A 93 1.11 3.63 0.19
CA ILE A 93 2.41 3.29 0.75
C ILE A 93 2.54 4.04 2.07
N CYS A 94 2.78 3.31 3.17
CA CYS A 94 2.82 3.87 4.49
C CYS A 94 4.22 3.82 5.09
N HIS A 95 4.58 4.87 5.79
CA HIS A 95 5.80 4.99 6.59
C HIS A 95 5.45 5.21 8.04
N ILE A 96 6.25 4.68 8.93
CA ILE A 96 6.17 4.91 10.36
C ILE A 96 7.40 5.67 10.84
N ASN A 97 7.22 6.61 11.74
CA ASN A 97 8.32 7.31 12.37
C ASN A 97 8.63 6.68 13.73
N ILE A 98 9.88 6.26 13.93
CA ILE A 98 10.38 5.71 15.20
C ILE A 98 11.64 6.50 15.57
N GLY A 99 11.57 7.28 16.65
CA GLY A 99 12.62 8.24 16.97
C GLY A 99 12.78 9.23 15.81
N ASN A 100 14.01 9.38 15.32
CA ASN A 100 14.34 10.28 14.21
C ASN A 100 14.34 9.56 12.84
N SER A 101 13.87 8.32 12.76
CA SER A 101 13.88 7.53 11.53
C SER A 101 12.48 7.35 10.97
N SER A 102 12.34 7.53 9.65
CA SER A 102 11.15 7.14 8.88
C SER A 102 11.41 5.82 8.19
N LYS A 103 10.54 4.82 8.42
CA LYS A 103 10.68 3.47 7.87
C LYS A 103 9.45 3.08 7.09
N ASN A 104 9.63 2.43 5.94
CA ASN A 104 8.54 1.90 5.15
C ASN A 104 7.88 0.71 5.88
N LEU A 105 6.58 0.81 6.12
CA LEU A 105 5.84 -0.21 6.87
C LEU A 105 5.76 -1.53 6.11
N GLN A 106 5.59 -1.49 4.77
CA GLN A 106 5.52 -2.70 3.95
C GLN A 106 6.85 -3.48 3.98
N GLU A 107 7.99 -2.79 3.91
CA GLU A 107 9.33 -3.41 4.03
C GLU A 107 9.45 -4.16 5.36
N ILE A 108 9.08 -3.50 6.47
CA ILE A 108 9.13 -4.12 7.80
C ILE A 108 8.23 -5.35 7.88
N ILE A 109 7.03 -5.31 7.32
CA ILE A 109 6.08 -6.43 7.36
C ILE A 109 6.63 -7.64 6.57
N VAL A 110 7.22 -7.41 5.40
CA VAL A 110 7.83 -8.48 4.58
C VAL A 110 9.06 -9.06 5.28
N GLU A 111 9.94 -8.22 5.80
CA GLU A 111 11.16 -8.62 6.52
C GLU A 111 10.86 -9.45 7.78
N ASN A 112 9.74 -9.18 8.43
CA ASN A 112 9.27 -9.95 9.60
C ASN A 112 8.38 -11.15 9.23
N HIS A 113 8.49 -11.67 8.02
CA HIS A 113 7.84 -12.90 7.55
C HIS A 113 6.30 -12.84 7.50
N CYS A 114 5.72 -11.65 7.49
CA CYS A 114 4.29 -11.44 7.59
C CYS A 114 3.59 -11.11 6.28
N ALA A 115 4.37 -10.88 5.22
CA ALA A 115 3.85 -10.70 3.87
C ALA A 115 4.87 -11.12 2.83
N ARG A 116 4.41 -11.24 1.60
CA ARG A 116 5.22 -11.42 0.40
C ARG A 116 5.12 -10.21 -0.50
N ASP A 117 6.14 -10.04 -1.34
CA ASP A 117 6.08 -9.08 -2.43
C ASP A 117 4.96 -9.46 -3.42
N CYS A 118 4.14 -8.50 -3.75
CA CYS A 118 3.08 -8.62 -4.75
C CYS A 118 3.56 -7.93 -6.04
N GLU A 119 4.40 -8.62 -6.81
CA GLU A 119 5.19 -8.08 -7.92
C GLU A 119 4.36 -7.30 -8.95
N GLN A 120 3.12 -7.72 -9.20
CA GLN A 120 2.20 -7.03 -10.10
C GLN A 120 1.97 -5.55 -9.71
N TYR A 121 2.04 -5.22 -8.42
CA TYR A 121 1.76 -3.88 -7.89
C TYR A 121 2.99 -3.18 -7.30
N SER A 122 4.02 -3.94 -6.93
CA SER A 122 5.27 -3.42 -6.37
C SER A 122 6.37 -3.19 -7.40
N ASN A 123 6.25 -3.83 -8.58
CA ASN A 123 7.34 -4.03 -9.53
C ASN A 123 8.56 -4.73 -8.91
N GLY A 124 8.32 -5.62 -7.92
CA GLY A 124 9.38 -6.36 -7.23
C GLY A 124 10.10 -5.58 -6.13
N LYS A 125 9.59 -4.40 -5.78
CA LYS A 125 10.21 -3.51 -4.78
C LYS A 125 10.50 -4.20 -3.44
N TYR A 126 9.57 -5.04 -2.97
CA TYR A 126 9.69 -5.68 -1.65
C TYR A 126 10.32 -7.07 -1.70
N LYS A 127 10.65 -7.58 -2.87
CA LYS A 127 11.21 -8.92 -3.07
C LYS A 127 12.55 -9.13 -2.35
N ILE A 128 13.37 -8.08 -2.27
CA ILE A 128 14.67 -8.11 -1.57
C ILE A 128 14.54 -8.30 -0.05
N TYR A 129 13.38 -7.98 0.52
CA TYR A 129 13.09 -8.15 1.94
C TYR A 129 12.43 -9.49 2.26
N GLU A 130 12.07 -10.29 1.23
CA GLU A 130 11.54 -11.63 1.43
C GLU A 130 12.60 -12.57 2.03
N THR A 131 12.22 -13.26 3.08
CA THR A 131 13.01 -14.29 3.73
C THR A 131 12.56 -15.69 3.29
N ILE A 132 13.27 -16.72 3.72
CA ILE A 132 12.85 -18.11 3.50
C ILE A 132 11.46 -18.35 4.11
N GLU A 133 11.20 -17.77 5.29
CA GLU A 133 9.92 -17.93 5.99
C GLU A 133 8.78 -17.18 5.29
N SER A 134 9.00 -15.94 4.84
CA SER A 134 7.97 -15.19 4.10
C SER A 134 7.59 -15.89 2.79
N LYS A 135 8.53 -16.53 2.12
CA LYS A 135 8.28 -17.28 0.87
C LYS A 135 7.38 -18.51 1.05
N LYS A 136 7.19 -19.00 2.28
CA LYS A 136 6.25 -20.08 2.60
C LYS A 136 4.79 -19.60 2.65
N LEU A 137 4.57 -18.29 2.76
CA LEU A 137 3.21 -17.71 2.73
C LEU A 137 2.58 -17.91 1.36
N PRO A 138 1.25 -18.15 1.30
CA PRO A 138 0.53 -18.21 0.05
C PRO A 138 0.68 -16.90 -0.74
N LEU A 139 0.92 -17.01 -2.04
CA LEU A 139 0.95 -15.85 -2.94
C LEU A 139 -0.22 -15.95 -3.93
N PRO A 140 -1.21 -15.07 -3.83
CA PRO A 140 -2.34 -15.05 -4.73
C PRO A 140 -1.92 -14.84 -6.19
N ASN A 141 -2.68 -15.40 -7.13
CA ASN A 141 -2.36 -15.30 -8.57
C ASN A 141 -2.34 -13.85 -9.07
N TYR A 142 -3.17 -12.97 -8.50
CA TYR A 142 -3.18 -11.54 -8.86
C TYR A 142 -1.91 -10.80 -8.45
N CYS A 143 -1.06 -11.37 -7.58
CA CYS A 143 0.22 -10.81 -7.18
C CYS A 143 1.36 -11.14 -8.16
N LYS A 144 1.17 -12.16 -9.00
CA LYS A 144 2.18 -12.58 -9.97
C LYS A 144 2.14 -11.63 -11.16
N LYS A 145 3.31 -11.19 -11.63
CA LYS A 145 3.41 -10.36 -12.82
C LYS A 145 2.81 -11.12 -14.02
N LYS A 146 1.89 -10.49 -14.73
CA LYS A 146 1.38 -11.03 -16.00
C LYS A 146 2.47 -10.84 -17.05
N ASN A 147 2.88 -11.92 -17.69
CA ASN A 147 3.77 -11.90 -18.87
C ASN A 147 3.03 -11.30 -20.05
#